data_177d960c0450fb2f45e3b750a198e95e
#
_entry.id   177d960c0450fb2f45e3b750a198e95e
#
_cell.length_a   1.000
_cell.length_b   1.000
_cell.length_c   1.000
_cell.angle_alpha   90.00
_cell.angle_beta   90.00
_cell.angle_gamma   90.00
#
_symmetry.space_group_name_H-M   'P 1'
#
loop_
_entity.id
_entity.type
_entity.pdbx_description
1 polymer ?
#
loop_
_entity_poly.entity_id
_entity_poly.type
_entity_poly.pdbx_seq_one_letter_code
_entity_poly.pdbx_strand_id
1 'polypeptide(L)'
;MAAEAGRAAQAGTDVAALVREKALAGRWVLDPRASRVEFSVKHFWGAVTVRGWFERLEGEGVVAPDGQVSGQLVMDAASLNTKNNRRDRHLRSGDFFDAQNHPRVVVTVSRAELTGDARLAAEGELETAGRREPLSFTAEIVDASADAVTLQAGLTIDRSRLGMTWSPLGMTSMQATGSVTARFTRASAGSPPAAGPA
;
A
#
# COMPACT_ATOMS: atom_id res chain seq x y z
N MET A 1 -4.68 -9.65 25.60
CA MET A 1 -5.11 -10.67 24.62
C MET A 1 -6.64 -10.74 24.44
N ALA A 2 -7.47 -10.83 25.49
CA ALA A 2 -8.94 -10.86 25.33
C ALA A 2 -9.58 -9.55 24.82
N ALA A 3 -9.02 -8.40 25.15
CA ALA A 3 -9.52 -7.08 24.70
C ALA A 3 -9.25 -6.79 23.23
N GLU A 4 -8.14 -7.29 22.67
CA GLU A 4 -7.83 -7.15 21.24
C GLU A 4 -8.68 -8.07 20.37
N ALA A 5 -8.94 -9.30 20.83
CA ALA A 5 -9.84 -10.21 20.14
C ALA A 5 -11.30 -9.69 20.11
N GLY A 6 -11.75 -9.03 21.18
CA GLY A 6 -13.08 -8.41 21.25
C GLY A 6 -13.21 -7.20 20.30
N ARG A 7 -12.14 -6.43 20.12
CA ARG A 7 -12.12 -5.26 19.22
C ARG A 7 -12.13 -5.67 17.75
N ALA A 8 -11.37 -6.71 17.39
CA ALA A 8 -11.38 -7.28 16.06
C ALA A 8 -12.74 -7.90 15.68
N ALA A 9 -13.38 -8.58 16.62
CA ALA A 9 -14.71 -9.16 16.41
C ALA A 9 -15.81 -8.09 16.23
N GLN A 10 -15.73 -6.97 16.95
CA GLN A 10 -16.67 -5.85 16.79
C GLN A 10 -16.47 -5.10 15.48
N ALA A 11 -15.21 -4.85 15.09
CA ALA A 11 -14.90 -4.23 13.81
C ALA A 11 -15.41 -5.07 12.62
N GLY A 12 -15.29 -6.39 12.69
CA GLY A 12 -15.78 -7.31 11.65
C GLY A 12 -17.30 -7.27 11.48
N THR A 13 -18.04 -7.20 12.57
CA THR A 13 -19.51 -7.12 12.55
C THR A 13 -19.97 -5.81 11.90
N ASP A 14 -19.33 -4.70 12.23
CA ASP A 14 -19.66 -3.39 11.70
C ASP A 14 -19.35 -3.28 10.19
N VAL A 15 -18.22 -3.85 9.73
CA VAL A 15 -17.85 -3.87 8.31
C VAL A 15 -18.86 -4.65 7.48
N ALA A 16 -19.26 -5.85 7.93
CA ALA A 16 -20.23 -6.66 7.21
C ALA A 16 -21.61 -5.99 7.13
N ALA A 17 -22.02 -5.24 8.15
CA ALA A 17 -23.23 -4.44 8.14
C ALA A 17 -23.12 -3.30 7.12
N LEU A 18 -22.01 -2.53 7.14
CA LEU A 18 -21.77 -1.40 6.22
C LEU A 18 -21.76 -1.85 4.76
N VAL A 19 -21.22 -3.03 4.47
CA VAL A 19 -21.22 -3.61 3.11
C VAL A 19 -22.61 -4.01 2.67
N ARG A 20 -23.39 -4.71 3.52
CA ARG A 20 -24.77 -5.10 3.22
C ARG A 20 -25.66 -3.89 2.94
N GLU A 21 -25.51 -2.83 3.70
CA GLU A 21 -26.27 -1.59 3.57
C GLU A 21 -25.77 -0.72 2.42
N LYS A 22 -24.73 -1.16 1.69
CA LYS A 22 -24.04 -0.38 0.65
C LYS A 22 -23.53 0.96 1.14
N ALA A 23 -23.32 1.10 2.44
CA ALA A 23 -22.87 2.34 3.08
C ALA A 23 -21.46 2.74 2.66
N LEU A 24 -20.64 1.79 2.19
CA LEU A 24 -19.28 2.05 1.71
C LEU A 24 -19.21 2.41 0.23
N ALA A 25 -20.31 2.30 -0.54
CA ALA A 25 -20.30 2.65 -1.96
C ALA A 25 -19.97 4.14 -2.17
N GLY A 26 -19.10 4.43 -3.14
CA GLY A 26 -18.67 5.79 -3.46
C GLY A 26 -17.17 5.94 -3.65
N ARG A 27 -16.72 7.20 -3.72
CA ARG A 27 -15.30 7.55 -3.88
C ARG A 27 -14.65 7.79 -2.52
N TRP A 28 -13.40 7.39 -2.44
CA TRP A 28 -12.56 7.44 -1.24
C TRP A 28 -11.21 8.06 -1.56
N VAL A 29 -10.69 8.88 -0.67
CA VAL A 29 -9.40 9.55 -0.81
C VAL A 29 -8.52 9.19 0.38
N LEU A 30 -7.26 8.90 0.14
CA LEU A 30 -6.28 8.61 1.18
C LEU A 30 -6.08 9.81 2.09
N ASP A 31 -6.07 9.59 3.39
CA ASP A 31 -5.52 10.54 4.36
C ASP A 31 -4.01 10.25 4.54
N PRO A 32 -3.11 11.05 3.93
CA PRO A 32 -1.68 10.77 3.99
C PRO A 32 -1.08 10.97 5.39
N ARG A 33 -1.75 11.71 6.27
CA ARG A 33 -1.28 11.94 7.65
C ARG A 33 -1.55 10.74 8.56
N ALA A 34 -2.59 9.98 8.26
CA ALA A 34 -2.99 8.79 8.99
C ALA A 34 -2.58 7.49 8.27
N SER A 35 -1.81 7.61 7.17
CA SER A 35 -1.36 6.49 6.36
C SER A 35 0.16 6.33 6.42
N ARG A 36 0.62 5.10 6.23
CA ARG A 36 2.04 4.75 6.26
C ARG A 36 2.35 3.60 5.31
N VAL A 37 3.39 3.77 4.51
CA VAL A 37 3.94 2.71 3.65
C VAL A 37 5.40 2.52 4.03
N GLU A 38 5.72 1.33 4.48
CA GLU A 38 7.06 0.93 4.90
C GLU A 38 7.57 -0.21 4.04
N PHE A 39 8.88 -0.29 3.92
CA PHE A 39 9.55 -1.43 3.31
C PHE A 39 10.73 -1.90 4.16
N SER A 40 11.06 -3.17 4.03
CA SER A 40 12.26 -3.72 4.66
C SER A 40 12.95 -4.74 3.76
N VAL A 41 14.28 -4.78 3.85
CA VAL A 41 15.12 -5.74 3.12
C VAL A 41 16.18 -6.29 4.06
N LYS A 42 16.42 -7.59 4.00
CA LYS A 42 17.49 -8.25 4.75
C LYS A 42 18.83 -8.05 4.06
N HIS A 43 19.83 -7.67 4.85
CA HIS A 43 21.22 -7.51 4.45
C HIS A 43 22.12 -8.48 5.21
N PHE A 44 23.36 -8.70 4.69
CA PHE A 44 24.37 -9.59 5.30
C PHE A 44 23.78 -10.96 5.63
N TRP A 45 23.17 -11.59 4.60
CA TRP A 45 22.54 -12.92 4.72
C TRP A 45 21.49 -12.98 5.85
N GLY A 46 20.83 -11.86 6.11
CA GLY A 46 19.75 -11.78 7.09
C GLY A 46 20.16 -11.25 8.47
N ALA A 47 21.45 -11.00 8.71
CA ALA A 47 21.94 -10.49 10.00
C ALA A 47 21.48 -9.04 10.30
N VAL A 48 21.21 -8.24 9.25
CA VAL A 48 20.76 -6.85 9.38
C VAL A 48 19.50 -6.64 8.56
N THR A 49 18.51 -5.94 9.12
CA THR A 49 17.31 -5.52 8.40
C THR A 49 17.37 -4.02 8.16
N VAL A 50 17.40 -3.62 6.90
CA VAL A 50 17.21 -2.22 6.50
C VAL A 50 15.72 -1.95 6.42
N ARG A 51 15.26 -0.89 7.08
CA ARG A 51 13.87 -0.41 7.02
C ARG A 51 13.83 1.01 6.48
N GLY A 52 12.77 1.31 5.76
CA GLY A 52 12.47 2.64 5.25
C GLY A 52 10.99 2.83 5.04
N TRP A 53 10.59 4.05 4.74
CA TRP A 53 9.21 4.42 4.43
C TRP A 53 9.18 5.51 3.37
N PHE A 54 8.01 5.77 2.82
CA PHE A 54 7.75 6.92 1.95
C PHE A 54 7.04 8.02 2.74
N GLU A 55 7.52 9.25 2.62
CA GLU A 55 6.98 10.41 3.36
C GLU A 55 5.81 11.08 2.63
N ARG A 56 5.75 10.95 1.30
CA ARG A 56 4.67 11.50 0.49
C ARG A 56 3.85 10.38 -0.14
N LEU A 57 2.58 10.38 0.19
CA LEU A 57 1.60 9.39 -0.21
C LEU A 57 0.38 10.09 -0.79
N GLU A 58 -0.18 9.52 -1.84
CA GLU A 58 -1.47 9.88 -2.41
C GLU A 58 -2.25 8.61 -2.68
N GLY A 59 -3.57 8.69 -2.73
CA GLY A 59 -4.36 7.52 -3.07
C GLY A 59 -5.83 7.84 -3.21
N GLU A 60 -6.49 7.05 -4.01
CA GLU A 60 -7.93 7.10 -4.18
C GLU A 60 -8.49 5.71 -4.43
N GLY A 61 -9.76 5.54 -4.15
CA GLY A 61 -10.47 4.30 -4.39
C GLY A 61 -11.94 4.53 -4.69
N VAL A 62 -12.54 3.51 -5.27
CA VAL A 62 -13.97 3.46 -5.53
C VAL A 62 -14.50 2.14 -5.01
N VAL A 63 -15.56 2.21 -4.25
CA VAL A 63 -16.40 1.05 -3.92
C VAL A 63 -17.65 1.15 -4.79
N ALA A 64 -17.82 0.19 -5.69
CA ALA A 64 -18.98 0.12 -6.57
C ALA A 64 -20.24 -0.32 -5.79
N PRO A 65 -21.45 -0.07 -6.32
CA PRO A 65 -22.69 -0.49 -5.66
C PRO A 65 -22.86 -2.01 -5.50
N ASP A 66 -22.11 -2.80 -6.26
CA ASP A 66 -22.05 -4.27 -6.16
C ASP A 66 -21.02 -4.75 -5.13
N GLY A 67 -20.28 -3.83 -4.49
CA GLY A 67 -19.27 -4.13 -3.50
C GLY A 67 -17.86 -4.32 -4.05
N GLN A 68 -17.67 -4.24 -5.38
CA GLN A 68 -16.34 -4.33 -5.98
C GLN A 68 -15.51 -3.09 -5.62
N VAL A 69 -14.25 -3.31 -5.24
CA VAL A 69 -13.32 -2.25 -4.85
C VAL A 69 -12.21 -2.15 -5.89
N SER A 70 -11.91 -0.94 -6.31
CA SER A 70 -10.75 -0.60 -7.14
C SER A 70 -10.11 0.69 -6.65
N GLY A 71 -8.83 0.92 -7.00
CA GLY A 71 -8.15 2.14 -6.58
C GLY A 71 -6.65 2.11 -6.82
N GLN A 72 -6.00 3.17 -6.37
CA GLN A 72 -4.55 3.27 -6.43
C GLN A 72 -3.96 3.91 -5.18
N LEU A 73 -2.75 3.48 -4.84
CA LEU A 73 -1.90 4.08 -3.84
C LEU A 73 -0.59 4.49 -4.52
N VAL A 74 -0.22 5.75 -4.39
CA VAL A 74 0.94 6.35 -5.02
C VAL A 74 1.91 6.82 -3.94
N MET A 75 3.16 6.43 -4.09
CA MET A 75 4.28 6.88 -3.25
C MET A 75 5.24 7.68 -4.12
N ASP A 76 5.66 8.84 -3.65
CA ASP A 76 6.75 9.58 -4.29
C ASP A 76 8.08 8.89 -3.99
N ALA A 77 8.73 8.37 -5.04
CA ALA A 77 10.00 7.64 -4.91
C ALA A 77 11.13 8.49 -4.30
N ALA A 78 11.14 9.80 -4.57
CA ALA A 78 12.11 10.71 -3.98
C ALA A 78 11.85 10.99 -2.49
N SER A 79 10.68 10.67 -1.96
CA SER A 79 10.33 10.84 -0.55
C SER A 79 10.77 9.70 0.35
N LEU A 80 11.40 8.65 -0.20
CA LEU A 80 11.88 7.54 0.62
C LEU A 80 12.89 8.00 1.67
N ASN A 81 12.76 7.43 2.87
CA ASN A 81 13.60 7.74 4.01
C ASN A 81 13.94 6.46 4.78
N THR A 82 15.22 6.22 5.03
CA THR A 82 15.72 5.10 5.83
C THR A 82 16.53 5.59 7.04
N LYS A 83 16.47 6.89 7.37
CA LYS A 83 17.30 7.57 8.37
C LYS A 83 18.80 7.50 8.05
N ASN A 84 19.17 7.39 6.78
CA ASN A 84 20.56 7.35 6.32
C ASN A 84 20.67 8.01 4.94
N ASN A 85 21.11 9.25 4.89
CA ASN A 85 21.16 10.08 3.68
C ASN A 85 22.01 9.46 2.54
N ARG A 86 23.07 8.69 2.87
CA ARG A 86 23.89 8.03 1.85
C ARG A 86 23.13 6.88 1.21
N ARG A 87 22.45 6.08 2.02
CA ARG A 87 21.60 4.98 1.54
C ARG A 87 20.40 5.51 0.76
N ASP A 88 19.76 6.56 1.23
CA ASP A 88 18.61 7.17 0.57
C ASP A 88 18.97 7.69 -0.82
N ARG A 89 20.13 8.35 -0.99
CA ARG A 89 20.62 8.73 -2.31
C ARG A 89 20.84 7.54 -3.24
N HIS A 90 21.39 6.43 -2.72
CA HIS A 90 21.62 5.23 -3.52
C HIS A 90 20.29 4.55 -3.87
N LEU A 91 19.35 4.46 -2.94
CA LEU A 91 18.02 3.90 -3.22
C LEU A 91 17.25 4.72 -4.27
N ARG A 92 17.47 6.03 -4.36
CA ARG A 92 16.85 6.90 -5.39
C ARG A 92 17.52 6.80 -6.76
N SER A 93 18.70 6.19 -6.86
CA SER A 93 19.43 6.05 -8.14
C SER A 93 18.85 4.96 -9.04
N GLY A 94 19.38 4.85 -10.26
CA GLY A 94 19.00 3.85 -11.26
C GLY A 94 19.28 2.39 -10.86
N ASP A 95 20.08 2.15 -9.81
CA ASP A 95 20.28 0.81 -9.24
C ASP A 95 19.04 0.27 -8.51
N PHE A 96 18.09 1.18 -8.16
CA PHE A 96 16.89 0.87 -7.39
C PHE A 96 15.65 1.57 -7.95
N PHE A 97 15.16 2.62 -7.28
CA PHE A 97 13.88 3.24 -7.65
C PHE A 97 13.96 4.15 -8.86
N ASP A 98 15.16 4.57 -9.27
CA ASP A 98 15.37 5.53 -10.38
C ASP A 98 14.42 6.74 -10.29
N ALA A 99 14.39 7.35 -9.12
CA ALA A 99 13.40 8.36 -8.77
C ALA A 99 13.43 9.61 -9.67
N GLN A 100 14.52 9.84 -10.40
CA GLN A 100 14.64 10.94 -11.35
C GLN A 100 13.83 10.67 -12.63
N ASN A 101 13.86 9.45 -13.14
CA ASN A 101 13.17 9.06 -14.38
C ASN A 101 11.80 8.46 -14.07
N HIS A 102 11.65 7.85 -12.89
CA HIS A 102 10.44 7.18 -12.42
C HIS A 102 10.04 7.71 -11.03
N PRO A 103 9.48 8.93 -10.94
CA PRO A 103 9.23 9.60 -9.66
C PRO A 103 8.14 8.94 -8.81
N ARG A 104 7.38 8.02 -9.37
CA ARG A 104 6.22 7.40 -8.71
C ARG A 104 6.42 5.89 -8.54
N VAL A 105 6.04 5.39 -7.36
CA VAL A 105 5.79 3.98 -7.10
C VAL A 105 4.29 3.83 -6.94
N VAL A 106 3.66 3.02 -7.78
CA VAL A 106 2.19 2.94 -7.86
C VAL A 106 1.73 1.51 -7.59
N VAL A 107 0.83 1.35 -6.64
CA VAL A 107 0.05 0.13 -6.46
C VAL A 107 -1.35 0.39 -6.99
N THR A 108 -1.73 -0.29 -8.07
CA THR A 108 -3.08 -0.27 -8.63
C THR A 108 -3.81 -1.52 -8.19
N VAL A 109 -4.96 -1.36 -7.56
CA VAL A 109 -5.90 -2.45 -7.26
C VAL A 109 -6.97 -2.41 -8.34
N SER A 110 -6.99 -3.42 -9.20
CA SER A 110 -7.99 -3.56 -10.27
C SER A 110 -9.28 -4.16 -9.73
N ARG A 111 -9.16 -5.01 -8.72
CA ARG A 111 -10.28 -5.68 -8.06
C ARG A 111 -9.92 -6.02 -6.62
N ALA A 112 -10.87 -5.80 -5.71
CA ALA A 112 -10.81 -6.41 -4.39
C ALA A 112 -12.22 -6.83 -3.96
N GLU A 113 -12.28 -7.95 -3.24
CA GLU A 113 -13.52 -8.53 -2.73
C GLU A 113 -13.41 -8.81 -1.25
N LEU A 114 -14.49 -8.57 -0.53
CA LEU A 114 -14.56 -8.91 0.89
C LEU A 114 -14.62 -10.44 1.05
N THR A 115 -13.66 -10.97 1.81
CA THR A 115 -13.57 -12.40 2.18
C THR A 115 -13.70 -12.53 3.68
N GLY A 116 -14.85 -13.01 4.16
CA GLY A 116 -15.16 -13.03 5.60
C GLY A 116 -15.48 -11.62 6.14
N ASP A 117 -15.37 -11.43 7.45
CA ASP A 117 -15.94 -10.26 8.13
C ASP A 117 -15.14 -8.97 7.98
N ALA A 118 -13.83 -9.03 7.75
CA ALA A 118 -12.96 -7.85 7.75
C ALA A 118 -11.73 -7.99 6.83
N ARG A 119 -11.74 -8.86 5.82
CA ARG A 119 -10.61 -9.07 4.91
C ARG A 119 -11.01 -8.80 3.47
N LEU A 120 -10.11 -8.16 2.74
CA LEU A 120 -10.21 -7.91 1.30
C LEU A 120 -9.14 -8.75 0.59
N ALA A 121 -9.57 -9.68 -0.27
CA ALA A 121 -8.67 -10.27 -1.24
C ALA A 121 -8.55 -9.32 -2.43
N ALA A 122 -7.34 -8.87 -2.73
CA ALA A 122 -7.06 -7.86 -3.73
C ALA A 122 -6.12 -8.39 -4.82
N GLU A 123 -6.42 -8.00 -6.05
CA GLU A 123 -5.62 -8.24 -7.24
C GLU A 123 -5.30 -6.91 -7.91
N GLY A 124 -4.09 -6.80 -8.43
CA GLY A 124 -3.62 -5.57 -9.05
C GLY A 124 -2.19 -5.65 -9.55
N GLU A 125 -1.51 -4.52 -9.53
CA GLU A 125 -0.18 -4.37 -10.10
C GLU A 125 0.65 -3.38 -9.28
N LEU A 126 1.94 -3.65 -9.13
CA LEU A 126 2.95 -2.71 -8.64
C LEU A 126 3.75 -2.18 -9.82
N GLU A 127 3.78 -0.86 -10.00
CA GLU A 127 4.64 -0.17 -10.94
C GLU A 127 5.72 0.62 -10.20
N THR A 128 6.99 0.39 -10.55
CA THR A 128 8.14 1.13 -10.03
C THR A 128 9.35 0.97 -10.94
N ALA A 129 10.23 1.96 -11.01
CA ALA A 129 11.44 1.95 -11.83
C ALA A 129 11.17 1.56 -13.30
N GLY A 130 10.02 1.97 -13.86
CA GLY A 130 9.60 1.66 -15.22
C GLY A 130 9.19 0.21 -15.47
N ARG A 131 8.98 -0.59 -14.42
CA ARG A 131 8.57 -1.98 -14.49
C ARG A 131 7.26 -2.21 -13.75
N ARG A 132 6.54 -3.24 -14.18
CA ARG A 132 5.23 -3.64 -13.65
C ARG A 132 5.25 -5.10 -13.23
N GLU A 133 4.73 -5.38 -12.05
CA GLU A 133 4.60 -6.74 -11.52
C GLU A 133 3.18 -6.96 -10.99
N PRO A 134 2.53 -8.06 -11.36
CA PRO A 134 1.24 -8.43 -10.80
C PRO A 134 1.34 -8.60 -9.29
N LEU A 135 0.31 -8.13 -8.58
CA LEU A 135 0.16 -8.30 -7.15
C LEU A 135 -1.15 -9.02 -6.82
N SER A 136 -1.05 -9.98 -5.88
CA SER A 136 -2.22 -10.55 -5.20
C SER A 136 -1.92 -10.53 -3.71
N PHE A 137 -2.81 -9.95 -2.92
CA PHE A 137 -2.61 -9.82 -1.48
C PHE A 137 -3.94 -9.77 -0.72
N THR A 138 -3.85 -9.95 0.58
CA THR A 138 -4.98 -9.73 1.48
C THR A 138 -4.73 -8.47 2.30
N ALA A 139 -5.71 -7.58 2.34
CA ALA A 139 -5.76 -6.46 3.27
C ALA A 139 -6.77 -6.75 4.38
N GLU A 140 -6.45 -6.34 5.60
CA GLU A 140 -7.34 -6.39 6.75
C GLU A 140 -7.97 -5.02 6.99
N ILE A 141 -9.27 -4.98 7.20
CA ILE A 141 -10.00 -3.78 7.59
C ILE A 141 -9.92 -3.70 9.11
N VAL A 142 -9.10 -2.78 9.63
CA VAL A 142 -8.86 -2.65 11.08
C VAL A 142 -9.76 -1.62 11.75
N ASP A 143 -10.35 -0.73 10.95
CA ASP A 143 -11.33 0.27 11.41
C ASP A 143 -12.23 0.65 10.23
N ALA A 144 -13.54 0.78 10.44
CA ALA A 144 -14.49 1.20 9.42
C ALA A 144 -15.68 1.95 10.01
N SER A 145 -16.09 3.00 9.28
CA SER A 145 -17.31 3.75 9.47
C SER A 145 -17.89 4.16 8.10
N ALA A 146 -19.03 4.83 8.08
CA ALA A 146 -19.60 5.35 6.83
C ALA A 146 -18.65 6.35 6.10
N ASP A 147 -17.76 7.03 6.84
CA ASP A 147 -16.95 8.14 6.32
C ASP A 147 -15.44 7.87 6.35
N ALA A 148 -14.98 6.80 6.98
CA ALA A 148 -13.57 6.44 7.06
C ALA A 148 -13.36 4.94 7.15
N VAL A 149 -12.31 4.43 6.46
CA VAL A 149 -11.89 3.04 6.50
C VAL A 149 -10.37 2.99 6.63
N THR A 150 -9.86 2.15 7.52
CA THR A 150 -8.42 1.90 7.67
C THR A 150 -8.10 0.46 7.30
N LEU A 151 -7.19 0.30 6.35
CA LEU A 151 -6.71 -0.98 5.83
C LEU A 151 -5.29 -1.24 6.28
N GLN A 152 -4.96 -2.50 6.55
CA GLN A 152 -3.59 -2.97 6.75
C GLN A 152 -3.28 -4.11 5.78
N ALA A 153 -2.10 -4.09 5.18
CA ALA A 153 -1.63 -5.17 4.31
C ALA A 153 -0.13 -5.39 4.46
N GLY A 154 0.28 -6.65 4.36
CA GLY A 154 1.67 -7.05 4.25
C GLY A 154 1.92 -7.70 2.88
N LEU A 155 3.04 -7.34 2.25
CA LEU A 155 3.43 -7.79 0.92
C LEU A 155 4.85 -8.32 0.94
N THR A 156 5.12 -9.40 0.21
CA THR A 156 6.48 -9.82 -0.11
C THR A 156 6.69 -9.69 -1.61
N ILE A 157 7.73 -8.97 -2.00
CA ILE A 157 8.01 -8.58 -3.37
C ILE A 157 9.41 -9.07 -3.74
N ASP A 158 9.53 -9.76 -4.87
CA ASP A 158 10.83 -10.06 -5.47
C ASP A 158 11.30 -8.83 -6.26
N ARG A 159 12.20 -8.05 -5.65
CA ARG A 159 12.71 -6.81 -6.25
C ARG A 159 13.52 -7.03 -7.53
N SER A 160 14.00 -8.26 -7.79
CA SER A 160 14.70 -8.57 -9.03
C SER A 160 13.80 -8.47 -10.26
N ARG A 161 12.52 -8.82 -10.09
CA ARG A 161 11.50 -8.69 -11.15
C ARG A 161 11.22 -7.23 -11.52
N LEU A 162 11.47 -6.33 -10.56
CA LEU A 162 11.38 -4.88 -10.74
C LEU A 162 12.72 -4.26 -11.21
N GLY A 163 13.70 -5.07 -11.59
CA GLY A 163 15.01 -4.61 -12.05
C GLY A 163 15.97 -4.15 -10.95
N MET A 164 15.59 -4.20 -9.70
CA MET A 164 16.41 -3.78 -8.55
C MET A 164 17.34 -4.92 -8.11
N THR A 165 18.32 -5.26 -8.94
CA THR A 165 19.18 -6.44 -8.76
C THR A 165 20.47 -6.17 -7.98
N TRP A 166 20.75 -4.91 -7.63
CA TRP A 166 21.97 -4.57 -6.90
C TRP A 166 22.08 -5.33 -5.57
N SER A 167 23.11 -6.17 -5.49
CA SER A 167 23.39 -7.00 -4.31
C SER A 167 24.88 -7.40 -4.31
N PRO A 168 25.77 -6.53 -3.80
CA PRO A 168 27.19 -6.84 -3.78
C PRO A 168 27.44 -8.15 -3.01
N LEU A 169 28.17 -9.06 -3.64
CA LEU A 169 28.49 -10.39 -3.09
C LEU A 169 27.26 -11.20 -2.63
N GLY A 170 26.06 -10.93 -3.18
CA GLY A 170 24.83 -11.60 -2.75
C GLY A 170 24.36 -11.26 -1.33
N MET A 171 24.90 -10.22 -0.70
CA MET A 171 24.60 -9.89 0.70
C MET A 171 23.22 -9.27 0.92
N THR A 172 22.58 -8.75 -0.13
CA THR A 172 21.25 -8.13 -0.05
C THR A 172 20.20 -9.07 -0.58
N SER A 173 19.18 -9.37 0.22
CA SER A 173 18.06 -10.21 -0.18
C SER A 173 17.35 -9.66 -1.43
N MET A 174 16.96 -10.53 -2.36
CA MET A 174 16.07 -10.18 -3.47
C MET A 174 14.63 -10.03 -3.00
N GLN A 175 14.27 -10.60 -1.85
CA GLN A 175 12.95 -10.42 -1.26
C GLN A 175 12.91 -9.15 -0.42
N ALA A 176 11.95 -8.29 -0.71
CA ALA A 176 11.58 -7.11 0.07
C ALA A 176 10.20 -7.34 0.71
N THR A 177 10.03 -6.89 1.93
CA THR A 177 8.72 -6.88 2.59
C THR A 177 8.17 -5.47 2.60
N GLY A 178 6.95 -5.29 2.11
CA GLY A 178 6.17 -4.06 2.25
C GLY A 178 5.14 -4.20 3.37
N SER A 179 4.91 -3.13 4.11
CA SER A 179 3.84 -3.00 5.10
C SER A 179 3.08 -1.70 4.84
N VAL A 180 1.79 -1.79 4.74
CA VAL A 180 0.90 -0.67 4.42
C VAL A 180 -0.14 -0.54 5.52
N THR A 181 -0.29 0.67 6.07
CA THR A 181 -1.46 1.12 6.78
C THR A 181 -2.04 2.28 5.98
N ALA A 182 -3.24 2.13 5.45
CA ALA A 182 -3.89 3.12 4.60
C ALA A 182 -5.25 3.50 5.18
N ARG A 183 -5.40 4.78 5.55
CA ARG A 183 -6.68 5.35 5.96
C ARG A 183 -7.28 6.11 4.80
N PHE A 184 -8.49 5.74 4.43
CA PHE A 184 -9.28 6.44 3.42
C PHE A 184 -10.44 7.15 4.09
N THR A 185 -10.75 8.32 3.59
CA THR A 185 -11.95 9.09 3.97
C THR A 185 -12.85 9.27 2.75
N ARG A 186 -14.14 9.38 2.99
CA ARG A 186 -15.11 9.59 1.92
C ARG A 186 -14.81 10.92 1.20
N ALA A 187 -14.72 10.87 -0.14
CA ALA A 187 -14.53 12.07 -0.93
C ALA A 187 -15.77 12.99 -0.81
N SER A 188 -15.56 14.25 -0.50
CA SER A 188 -16.63 15.24 -0.53
C SER A 188 -17.17 15.41 -1.95
N ALA A 189 -18.48 15.69 -2.10
CA ALA A 189 -19.17 15.86 -3.37
C ALA A 189 -18.70 17.12 -4.15
N GLY A 190 -17.44 17.28 -4.42
CA GLY A 190 -16.80 18.43 -5.08
C GLY A 190 -15.30 18.32 -5.21
N SER A 191 -14.71 17.27 -4.66
CA SER A 191 -13.25 17.05 -4.85
C SER A 191 -12.98 16.61 -6.29
N PRO A 192 -12.15 17.37 -7.05
CA PRO A 192 -11.75 16.93 -8.38
C PRO A 192 -11.01 15.59 -8.28
N PRO A 193 -11.08 14.72 -9.32
CA PRO A 193 -10.24 13.54 -9.39
C PRO A 193 -8.77 13.95 -9.27
N ALA A 194 -7.99 13.19 -8.53
CA ALA A 194 -6.53 13.36 -8.57
C ALA A 194 -6.10 13.30 -10.03
N ALA A 195 -5.27 14.28 -10.44
CA ALA A 195 -4.85 14.38 -11.84
C ALA A 195 -4.20 13.05 -12.25
N GLY A 196 -4.85 12.35 -13.16
CA GLY A 196 -4.29 11.16 -13.78
C GLY A 196 -2.97 11.51 -14.49
N PRO A 197 -2.11 10.54 -14.75
CA PRO A 197 -0.82 10.78 -15.39
C PRO A 197 -1.04 11.36 -16.78
N ALA A 198 -0.34 12.47 -17.05
CA ALA A 198 -0.09 12.96 -18.42
C ALA A 198 1.03 12.13 -19.02
#